data_df195c5333d18cd4d6d4cd46816b3424
#
_entry.id   df195c5333d18cd4d6d4cd46816b3424
#
_cell.length_a   1.000
_cell.length_b   1.000
_cell.length_c   1.000
_cell.angle_alpha   90.00
_cell.angle_beta   90.00
_cell.angle_gamma   90.00
#
_symmetry.space_group_name_H-M   'P 1'
#
loop_
_entity.id
_entity.type
_entity.pdbx_description
1 polymer ?
#
loop_
_entity_poly.entity_id
_entity_poly.type
_entity_poly.pdbx_seq_one_letter_code
_entity_poly.pdbx_strand_id
1 'polypeptide(L)'
;EDMELKKARVEALDHFDEFATAFKNKQEGEKFAVKAAFKDGDQEVHKWLIVDQMENLDIVGHFASGDEKGNLKAGQQATAKATFIDDWSYVDKNGGEHGGYGLAVLRKRQAK
;
A
#
# COMPACT_ATOMS: atom_id res chain seq x y z
N GLU A 1 -9.99 -16.23 9.26
CA GLU A 1 -9.12 -15.08 9.10
C GLU A 1 -7.65 -15.49 9.13
N ASP A 2 -6.87 -14.86 8.27
CA ASP A 2 -5.44 -15.16 8.16
C ASP A 2 -4.63 -14.44 9.24
N MET A 3 -4.16 -15.17 10.20
CA MET A 3 -3.46 -14.61 11.36
C MET A 3 -2.12 -13.97 10.98
N GLU A 4 -1.39 -14.56 10.04
CA GLU A 4 -0.12 -13.98 9.60
C GLU A 4 -0.31 -12.64 8.89
N LEU A 5 -1.31 -12.55 8.02
CA LEU A 5 -1.62 -11.30 7.33
C LEU A 5 -2.19 -10.25 8.29
N LYS A 6 -2.98 -10.68 9.26
CA LYS A 6 -3.49 -9.78 10.28
C LYS A 6 -2.35 -9.18 11.11
N LYS A 7 -1.40 -10.02 11.50
CA LYS A 7 -0.23 -9.59 12.25
C LYS A 7 0.63 -8.64 11.42
N ALA A 8 0.81 -8.94 10.14
CA ALA A 8 1.56 -8.08 9.23
C ALA A 8 0.90 -6.70 9.09
N ARG A 9 -0.43 -6.65 9.06
CA ARG A 9 -1.15 -5.37 9.01
C ARG A 9 -0.91 -4.55 10.26
N VAL A 10 -0.91 -5.18 11.43
CA VAL A 10 -0.61 -4.50 12.70
C VAL A 10 0.81 -3.95 12.67
N GLU A 11 1.77 -4.72 12.18
CA GLU A 11 3.15 -4.26 12.06
C GLU A 11 3.26 -3.07 11.11
N ALA A 12 2.54 -3.11 9.99
CA ALA A 12 2.54 -2.01 9.03
C ALA A 12 2.01 -0.73 9.68
N LEU A 13 0.93 -0.84 10.44
CA LEU A 13 0.36 0.31 11.13
C LEU A 13 1.28 0.83 12.23
N ASP A 14 1.91 -0.06 12.97
CA ASP A 14 2.85 0.31 14.03
C ASP A 14 4.06 1.08 13.50
N HIS A 15 4.47 0.77 12.27
CA HIS A 15 5.64 1.40 11.65
C HIS A 15 5.27 2.42 10.58
N PHE A 16 4.01 2.83 10.53
CA PHE A 16 3.57 3.79 9.51
C PHE A 16 4.32 5.12 9.59
N ASP A 17 4.78 5.50 10.79
CA ASP A 17 5.55 6.74 10.97
C ASP A 17 6.80 6.75 10.09
N GLU A 18 7.44 5.59 9.90
CA GLU A 18 8.59 5.47 9.03
C GLU A 18 8.22 5.82 7.59
N PHE A 19 7.10 5.29 7.12
CA PHE A 19 6.59 5.56 5.78
C PHE A 19 6.26 7.05 5.60
N ALA A 20 5.52 7.62 6.56
CA ALA A 20 5.10 9.01 6.49
C ALA A 20 6.32 9.95 6.48
N THR A 21 7.32 9.67 7.32
CA THR A 21 8.53 10.47 7.39
C THR A 21 9.31 10.37 6.08
N ALA A 22 9.45 9.16 5.54
CA ALA A 22 10.15 8.95 4.28
C ALA A 22 9.46 9.67 3.13
N PHE A 23 8.12 9.63 3.10
CA PHE A 23 7.36 10.31 2.06
C PHE A 23 7.51 11.83 2.13
N LYS A 24 7.48 12.37 3.34
CA LYS A 24 7.66 13.82 3.57
C LYS A 24 9.02 14.29 3.07
N ASN A 25 10.04 13.44 3.19
CA ASN A 25 11.41 13.74 2.79
C ASN A 25 11.79 13.09 1.47
N LYS A 26 10.81 12.67 0.69
CA LYS A 26 11.07 11.91 -0.54
C LYS A 26 11.92 12.68 -1.53
N GLN A 27 12.74 11.93 -2.26
CA GLN A 27 13.61 12.44 -3.29
C GLN A 27 13.20 11.84 -4.63
N GLU A 28 13.67 12.47 -5.70
CA GLU A 28 13.41 11.97 -7.05
C GLU A 28 13.89 10.54 -7.20
N GLY A 29 13.07 9.71 -7.84
CA GLY A 29 13.37 8.30 -8.04
C GLY A 29 12.82 7.38 -6.95
N GLU A 30 12.32 7.93 -5.86
CA GLU A 30 11.70 7.12 -4.81
C GLU A 30 10.24 6.85 -5.14
N LYS A 31 9.76 5.65 -4.77
CA LYS A 31 8.38 5.23 -5.06
C LYS A 31 7.70 4.79 -3.78
N PHE A 32 6.51 5.28 -3.56
CA PHE A 32 5.73 5.01 -2.35
C PHE A 32 4.37 4.41 -2.71
N ALA A 33 3.97 3.36 -2.01
CA ALA A 33 2.70 2.70 -2.24
C ALA A 33 2.09 2.20 -0.95
N VAL A 34 0.75 2.16 -0.91
CA VAL A 34 0.01 1.56 0.19
C VAL A 34 -0.99 0.57 -0.37
N LYS A 35 -1.28 -0.47 0.38
CA LYS A 35 -2.32 -1.44 0.04
C LYS A 35 -3.51 -1.19 0.96
N ALA A 36 -4.69 -1.10 0.39
CA ALA A 36 -5.90 -0.83 1.15
C ALA A 36 -7.11 -1.45 0.48
N ALA A 37 -8.22 -1.50 1.20
CA ALA A 37 -9.47 -2.02 0.69
C ALA A 37 -10.24 -0.90 -0.01
N PHE A 38 -10.81 -1.22 -1.17
CA PHE A 38 -11.62 -0.28 -1.95
C PHE A 38 -12.91 -0.97 -2.36
N LYS A 39 -13.97 -0.21 -2.47
CA LYS A 39 -15.24 -0.72 -2.94
C LYS A 39 -15.26 -0.80 -4.46
N ASP A 40 -15.69 -1.92 -5.00
CA ASP A 40 -15.93 -2.11 -6.42
C ASP A 40 -17.34 -2.68 -6.55
N GLY A 41 -18.32 -1.79 -6.72
CA GLY A 41 -19.73 -2.17 -6.65
C GLY A 41 -20.07 -2.66 -5.24
N ASP A 42 -20.56 -3.89 -5.13
CA ASP A 42 -20.89 -4.50 -3.84
C ASP A 42 -19.73 -5.27 -3.23
N GLN A 43 -18.62 -5.34 -3.95
CA GLN A 43 -17.45 -6.09 -3.51
C GLN A 43 -16.40 -5.20 -2.90
N GLU A 44 -15.58 -5.79 -2.04
CA GLU A 44 -14.41 -5.13 -1.47
C GLU A 44 -13.18 -5.78 -2.09
N VAL A 45 -12.29 -4.97 -2.65
CA VAL A 45 -11.05 -5.44 -3.24
C VAL A 45 -9.87 -4.75 -2.57
N HIS A 46 -8.78 -5.48 -2.40
CA HIS A 46 -7.55 -4.92 -1.81
C HIS A 46 -6.57 -4.66 -2.93
N LYS A 47 -6.16 -3.40 -3.07
CA LYS A 47 -5.30 -2.98 -4.19
C LYS A 47 -4.19 -2.08 -3.70
N TRP A 48 -3.08 -2.10 -4.44
CA TRP A 48 -1.96 -1.20 -4.20
C TRP A 48 -2.24 0.15 -4.86
N LEU A 49 -2.00 1.20 -4.10
CA LEU A 49 -2.18 2.59 -4.53
C LEU A 49 -0.80 3.25 -4.52
N ILE A 50 -0.38 3.76 -5.68
CA ILE A 50 0.85 4.55 -5.77
C ILE A 50 0.53 5.91 -5.18
N VAL A 51 1.30 6.33 -4.19
CA VAL A 51 0.99 7.55 -3.44
C VAL A 51 1.47 8.79 -4.16
N ASP A 52 0.55 9.72 -4.42
CA ASP A 52 0.87 11.00 -5.04
C ASP A 52 0.95 12.11 -4.00
N GLN A 53 0.12 12.02 -2.96
CA GLN A 53 0.00 13.07 -1.96
C GLN A 53 -0.50 12.50 -0.64
N MET A 54 -0.01 13.03 0.46
CA MET A 54 -0.52 12.69 1.78
C MET A 54 -0.81 13.98 2.52
N GLU A 55 -2.02 14.06 3.09
CA GLU A 55 -2.42 15.20 3.90
C GLU A 55 -3.15 14.68 5.13
N ASN A 56 -2.58 14.93 6.29
CA ASN A 56 -3.07 14.36 7.54
C ASN A 56 -3.12 12.83 7.43
N LEU A 57 -4.30 12.23 7.56
CA LEU A 57 -4.49 10.78 7.46
C LEU A 57 -5.03 10.35 6.10
N ASP A 58 -5.17 11.29 5.17
CA ASP A 58 -5.66 10.99 3.82
C ASP A 58 -4.50 10.74 2.88
N ILE A 59 -4.55 9.62 2.17
CA ILE A 59 -3.53 9.22 1.21
C ILE A 59 -4.18 9.24 -0.17
N VAL A 60 -3.75 10.14 -1.04
CA VAL A 60 -4.27 10.26 -2.40
C VAL A 60 -3.26 9.65 -3.35
N GLY A 61 -3.73 8.83 -4.26
CA GLY A 61 -2.86 8.21 -5.22
C GLY A 61 -3.62 7.64 -6.40
N HIS A 62 -2.98 6.74 -7.12
CA HIS A 62 -3.61 6.07 -8.26
C HIS A 62 -3.30 4.58 -8.20
N PHE A 63 -4.22 3.77 -8.72
CA PHE A 63 -4.05 2.31 -8.67
C PHE A 63 -2.84 1.88 -9.49
N ALA A 64 -2.02 1.01 -8.90
CA ALA A 64 -0.85 0.46 -9.55
C ALA A 64 -1.23 -0.50 -10.68
N SER A 65 -2.36 -1.21 -10.51
CA SER A 65 -2.87 -2.13 -11.51
C SER A 65 -4.37 -2.12 -11.51
N GLY A 66 -4.97 -2.52 -12.62
CA GLY A 66 -6.41 -2.65 -12.74
C GLY A 66 -6.84 -4.11 -12.70
N ASP A 67 -8.13 -4.31 -12.59
CA ASP A 67 -8.75 -5.63 -12.68
C ASP A 67 -9.56 -5.66 -13.96
N GLU A 68 -9.28 -6.63 -14.82
CA GLU A 68 -9.98 -6.75 -16.11
C GLU A 68 -11.49 -6.86 -15.94
N LYS A 69 -11.94 -7.53 -14.88
CA LYS A 69 -13.36 -7.75 -14.64
C LYS A 69 -14.00 -6.70 -13.73
N GLY A 70 -13.21 -5.83 -13.14
CA GLY A 70 -13.68 -4.83 -12.21
C GLY A 70 -13.81 -3.47 -12.83
N ASN A 71 -14.31 -2.54 -12.03
CA ASN A 71 -14.49 -1.15 -12.44
C ASN A 71 -13.30 -0.27 -12.05
N LEU A 72 -12.39 -0.78 -11.21
CA LEU A 72 -11.22 -0.02 -10.77
C LEU A 72 -10.07 -0.26 -11.74
N LYS A 73 -9.62 0.80 -12.38
CA LYS A 73 -8.64 0.71 -13.46
C LYS A 73 -7.28 1.21 -13.02
N ALA A 74 -6.22 0.66 -13.62
CA ALA A 74 -4.87 1.14 -13.41
C ALA A 74 -4.79 2.63 -13.71
N GLY A 75 -4.11 3.39 -12.86
CA GLY A 75 -3.99 4.85 -13.05
C GLY A 75 -5.17 5.66 -12.52
N GLN A 76 -6.28 5.01 -12.17
CA GLN A 76 -7.43 5.71 -11.62
C GLN A 76 -7.10 6.27 -10.24
N GLN A 77 -7.46 7.53 -10.00
CA GLN A 77 -7.21 8.18 -8.72
C GLN A 77 -8.13 7.63 -7.62
N ALA A 78 -7.57 7.47 -6.43
CA ALA A 78 -8.35 7.03 -5.28
C ALA A 78 -7.73 7.59 -4.00
N THR A 79 -8.50 7.54 -2.92
CA THR A 79 -8.06 8.00 -1.60
C THR A 79 -8.20 6.88 -0.59
N ALA A 80 -7.18 6.69 0.24
CA ALA A 80 -7.21 5.73 1.34
C ALA A 80 -6.95 6.46 2.65
N LYS A 81 -7.45 5.89 3.75
CA LYS A 81 -7.16 6.40 5.09
C LYS A 81 -5.97 5.64 5.67
N ALA A 82 -5.01 6.36 6.21
CA ALA A 82 -3.81 5.77 6.80
C ALA A 82 -4.11 4.74 7.88
N THR A 83 -5.21 4.93 8.61
CA THR A 83 -5.61 4.01 9.69
C THR A 83 -6.20 2.70 9.19
N PHE A 84 -6.53 2.59 7.90
CA PHE A 84 -7.18 1.41 7.33
C PHE A 84 -6.36 0.71 6.25
N ILE A 85 -5.06 1.00 6.18
CA ILE A 85 -4.22 0.33 5.21
C ILE A 85 -3.87 -1.09 5.69
N ASP A 86 -3.60 -1.98 4.73
CA ASP A 86 -3.16 -3.35 5.02
C ASP A 86 -1.64 -3.45 5.05
N ASP A 87 -0.98 -2.61 4.28
CA ASP A 87 0.47 -2.66 4.11
C ASP A 87 0.94 -1.35 3.48
N TRP A 88 2.23 -1.10 3.57
CA TRP A 88 2.87 -0.01 2.85
C TRP A 88 4.25 -0.48 2.40
N SER A 89 4.76 0.15 1.35
CA SER A 89 6.12 -0.10 0.91
C SER A 89 6.66 1.13 0.23
N TYR A 90 7.99 1.29 0.29
CA TYR A 90 8.62 2.28 -0.56
C TYR A 90 9.99 1.77 -1.00
N VAL A 91 10.42 2.29 -2.13
CA VAL A 91 11.72 1.98 -2.70
C VAL A 91 12.53 3.27 -2.64
N ASP A 92 13.67 3.23 -1.97
CA ASP A 92 14.51 4.42 -1.84
C ASP A 92 15.29 4.66 -3.13
N LYS A 93 16.01 5.79 -3.18
CA LYS A 93 16.73 6.19 -4.39
C LYS A 93 17.82 5.22 -4.82
N ASN A 94 18.24 4.34 -3.92
CA ASN A 94 19.26 3.32 -4.20
C ASN A 94 18.66 1.96 -4.53
N GLY A 95 17.33 1.89 -4.66
CA GLY A 95 16.63 0.66 -4.97
C GLY A 95 16.33 -0.21 -3.76
N GLY A 96 16.62 0.25 -2.54
CA GLY A 96 16.32 -0.49 -1.32
C GLY A 96 14.83 -0.49 -1.02
N GLU A 97 14.28 -1.68 -0.72
CA GLU A 97 12.87 -1.83 -0.40
C GLU A 97 12.65 -1.72 1.11
N HIS A 98 11.60 -1.02 1.50
CA HIS A 98 11.22 -0.82 2.90
C HIS A 98 9.74 -1.12 3.07
N GLY A 99 9.36 -1.68 4.22
CA GLY A 99 7.98 -2.08 4.48
C GLY A 99 7.65 -3.40 3.82
N GLY A 100 6.41 -3.53 3.31
CA GLY A 100 6.00 -4.76 2.65
C GLY A 100 5.81 -5.92 3.60
N TYR A 101 5.21 -5.68 4.75
CA TYR A 101 4.99 -6.72 5.77
C TYR A 101 4.09 -7.83 5.27
N GLY A 102 2.98 -7.46 4.62
CA GLY A 102 2.08 -8.43 4.01
C GLY A 102 2.71 -9.09 2.79
N LEU A 103 3.46 -8.30 1.99
CA LEU A 103 4.19 -8.84 0.86
C LEU A 103 5.18 -9.93 1.29
N ALA A 104 5.88 -9.71 2.41
CA ALA A 104 6.83 -10.68 2.93
C ALA A 104 6.14 -12.01 3.25
N VAL A 105 4.95 -11.96 3.85
CA VAL A 105 4.18 -13.17 4.14
C VAL A 105 3.81 -13.90 2.86
N LEU A 106 3.32 -13.16 1.85
CA LEU A 106 2.89 -13.76 0.59
C LEU A 106 4.08 -14.35 -0.18
N ARG A 107 5.22 -13.65 -0.20
CA ARG A 107 6.44 -14.14 -0.85
C ARG A 107 6.93 -15.42 -0.20
N LYS A 108 6.89 -15.48 1.13
CA LYS A 108 7.29 -16.68 1.88
C LYS A 108 6.44 -17.88 1.49
N ARG A 109 5.14 -17.67 1.30
CA ARG A 109 4.23 -18.73 0.89
C ARG A 109 4.50 -19.20 -0.54
N GLN A 110 4.89 -18.30 -1.42
CA GLN A 110 5.19 -18.65 -2.81
C GLN A 110 6.51 -19.39 -2.97
N ALA A 111 7.41 -19.21 -2.02
CA ALA A 111 8.75 -19.81 -2.07
C ALA A 111 8.75 -21.31 -1.79
N LYS A 112 7.61 -21.90 -1.47
CA LYS A 112 7.52 -23.35 -1.17
C LYS A 112 7.34 -24.18 -2.43
#